data_bc749673ff122407107a15e7f7cf86c5
#
_entry.id   bc749673ff122407107a15e7f7cf86c5
#
_cell.length_a   1.000
_cell.length_b   1.000
_cell.length_c   1.000
_cell.angle_alpha   90.00
_cell.angle_beta   90.00
_cell.angle_gamma   90.00
#
_symmetry.space_group_name_H-M   'P 1'
#
loop_
_entity.id
_entity.type
_entity.pdbx_description
1 polymer ?
#
loop_
_entity_poly.entity_id
_entity_poly.type
_entity_poly.pdbx_seq_one_letter_code
_entity_poly.pdbx_strand_id
1 'polypeptide(L)'
;GEDARPQDKIELRRCMDLDQTLPVQFGRFVRSIFDGTLGYSCPDRKTTVAQRIKKALPPTAVLAVSAMTVAMFLSLPLGIIAALKARSRWDAALTAVALLGISMPSMWLGPMLLYAGYVGLQWFPGPGEEVGSLRGLILPSVMLGTHLMAMLARMTRSSLLDTLSEDYVRTARAKGLPPWKVVLKHAMRNALLPVITVAGMQ
;
A
#
# COMPACT_ATOMS: atom_id res chain seq x y z
N GLY A 1 13.04 -2.93 -24.72
CA GLY A 1 14.42 -2.85 -24.40
C GLY A 1 15.32 -2.78 -25.63
N GLU A 2 16.58 -2.50 -25.45
CA GLU A 2 17.56 -2.36 -26.54
C GLU A 2 17.78 -3.65 -27.34
N ASP A 3 17.50 -4.80 -26.75
CA ASP A 3 17.66 -6.14 -27.34
C ASP A 3 16.49 -6.64 -28.21
N ALA A 4 15.48 -5.81 -28.47
CA ALA A 4 14.35 -6.23 -29.30
C ALA A 4 14.78 -6.34 -30.76
N ARG A 5 14.46 -7.47 -31.41
CA ARG A 5 14.75 -7.69 -32.82
C ARG A 5 14.16 -6.55 -33.67
N PRO A 6 14.82 -6.15 -34.78
CA PRO A 6 14.32 -5.06 -35.64
C PRO A 6 12.88 -5.29 -36.10
N GLN A 7 12.50 -6.53 -36.34
CA GLN A 7 11.14 -6.92 -36.76
C GLN A 7 10.11 -6.64 -35.69
N ASP A 8 10.42 -6.97 -34.42
CA ASP A 8 9.53 -6.74 -33.27
C ASP A 8 9.28 -5.23 -33.07
N LYS A 9 10.30 -4.39 -33.33
CA LYS A 9 10.17 -2.92 -33.26
C LYS A 9 9.24 -2.38 -34.35
N ILE A 10 9.30 -2.94 -35.56
CA ILE A 10 8.44 -2.55 -36.68
C ILE A 10 6.97 -2.97 -36.40
N GLU A 11 6.76 -4.20 -35.90
CA GLU A 11 5.44 -4.67 -35.55
C GLU A 11 4.82 -3.85 -34.42
N LEU A 12 5.62 -3.51 -33.41
CA LEU A 12 5.19 -2.69 -32.29
C LEU A 12 4.80 -1.27 -32.76
N ARG A 13 5.61 -0.65 -33.63
CA ARG A 13 5.29 0.66 -34.23
C ARG A 13 3.97 0.64 -34.96
N ARG A 14 3.76 -0.37 -35.84
CA ARG A 14 2.50 -0.55 -36.58
C ARG A 14 1.32 -0.85 -35.66
N CYS A 15 1.55 -1.64 -34.61
CA CYS A 15 0.51 -1.96 -33.63
C CYS A 15 0.06 -0.73 -32.83
N MET A 16 0.99 0.15 -32.48
CA MET A 16 0.71 1.39 -31.75
C MET A 16 0.33 2.57 -32.65
N ASP A 17 0.21 2.35 -33.98
CA ASP A 17 -0.06 3.40 -34.98
C ASP A 17 0.93 4.58 -34.91
N LEU A 18 2.19 4.32 -34.49
CA LEU A 18 3.21 5.35 -34.38
C LEU A 18 3.72 5.91 -35.69
N ASP A 19 3.34 5.29 -36.81
CA ASP A 19 3.65 5.75 -38.17
C ASP A 19 2.75 6.91 -38.62
N GLN A 20 1.73 7.25 -37.84
CA GLN A 20 0.79 8.35 -38.14
C GLN A 20 1.29 9.67 -37.51
N THR A 21 0.76 10.79 -38.02
CA THR A 21 1.06 12.11 -37.44
C THR A 21 0.48 12.25 -36.01
N LEU A 22 1.13 13.03 -35.16
CA LEU A 22 0.73 13.23 -33.75
C LEU A 22 -0.75 13.64 -33.59
N PRO A 23 -1.32 14.56 -34.42
CA PRO A 23 -2.73 14.92 -34.27
C PRO A 23 -3.68 13.74 -34.55
N VAL A 24 -3.31 12.87 -35.49
CA VAL A 24 -4.11 11.67 -35.80
C VAL A 24 -4.04 10.64 -34.68
N GLN A 25 -2.85 10.43 -34.10
CA GLN A 25 -2.67 9.57 -32.90
C GLN A 25 -3.50 10.08 -31.74
N PHE A 26 -3.44 11.37 -31.44
CA PHE A 26 -4.21 12.00 -30.40
C PHE A 26 -5.73 11.89 -30.63
N GLY A 27 -6.19 12.16 -31.84
CA GLY A 27 -7.60 12.02 -32.18
C GLY A 27 -8.13 10.59 -31.99
N ARG A 28 -7.35 9.56 -32.38
CA ARG A 28 -7.69 8.15 -32.15
C ARG A 28 -7.70 7.81 -30.65
N PHE A 29 -6.73 8.30 -29.89
CA PHE A 29 -6.69 8.11 -28.45
C PHE A 29 -7.93 8.70 -27.76
N VAL A 30 -8.26 9.96 -28.08
CA VAL A 30 -9.46 10.61 -27.53
C VAL A 30 -10.72 9.83 -27.91
N ARG A 31 -10.85 9.41 -29.16
CA ARG A 31 -11.98 8.57 -29.60
C ARG A 31 -12.07 7.27 -28.80
N SER A 32 -10.95 6.59 -28.58
CA SER A 32 -10.92 5.33 -27.80
C SER A 32 -11.36 5.48 -26.34
N ILE A 33 -11.20 6.68 -25.77
CA ILE A 33 -11.74 7.01 -24.44
C ILE A 33 -13.27 7.06 -24.49
N PHE A 34 -13.84 7.76 -25.49
CA PHE A 34 -15.30 7.86 -25.65
C PHE A 34 -15.94 6.51 -26.01
N ASP A 35 -15.27 5.69 -26.82
CA ASP A 35 -15.71 4.34 -27.17
C ASP A 35 -15.55 3.35 -25.99
N GLY A 36 -14.92 3.77 -24.87
CA GLY A 36 -14.70 2.95 -23.67
C GLY A 36 -13.71 1.79 -23.86
N THR A 37 -12.98 1.75 -24.98
CA THR A 37 -12.01 0.68 -25.27
C THR A 37 -10.62 0.98 -24.72
N LEU A 38 -10.26 2.26 -24.60
CA LEU A 38 -8.91 2.76 -24.30
C LEU A 38 -7.83 2.24 -25.27
N GLY A 39 -8.26 1.86 -26.50
CA GLY A 39 -7.41 1.25 -27.50
C GLY A 39 -7.25 -0.26 -27.34
N TYR A 40 -6.40 -0.84 -28.20
CA TYR A 40 -6.12 -2.27 -28.24
C TYR A 40 -4.73 -2.57 -27.66
N SER A 41 -4.61 -3.71 -26.99
CA SER A 41 -3.33 -4.14 -26.42
C SER A 41 -2.43 -4.74 -27.50
N CYS A 42 -1.19 -4.28 -27.58
CA CYS A 42 -0.15 -4.91 -28.41
C CYS A 42 0.61 -5.98 -27.61
N PRO A 43 0.98 -7.09 -28.22
CA PRO A 43 0.82 -7.50 -29.63
C PRO A 43 -0.54 -8.16 -29.94
N ASP A 44 -1.37 -8.44 -28.93
CA ASP A 44 -2.66 -9.12 -29.08
C ASP A 44 -3.78 -8.10 -29.33
N ARG A 45 -4.05 -7.78 -30.60
CA ARG A 45 -5.13 -6.85 -31.00
C ARG A 45 -6.55 -7.36 -30.69
N LYS A 46 -6.71 -8.53 -30.09
CA LYS A 46 -8.02 -9.12 -29.75
C LYS A 46 -8.58 -8.57 -28.44
N THR A 47 -7.73 -8.09 -27.52
CA THR A 47 -8.15 -7.59 -26.22
C THR A 47 -8.00 -6.08 -26.14
N THR A 48 -9.02 -5.39 -25.63
CA THR A 48 -8.95 -3.95 -25.38
C THR A 48 -8.21 -3.67 -24.09
N VAL A 49 -7.60 -2.48 -23.99
CA VAL A 49 -6.94 -2.03 -22.76
C VAL A 49 -7.93 -1.98 -21.60
N ALA A 50 -9.15 -1.51 -21.84
CA ALA A 50 -10.23 -1.49 -20.85
C ALA A 50 -10.54 -2.89 -20.28
N GLN A 51 -10.58 -3.93 -21.13
CA GLN A 51 -10.79 -5.31 -20.68
C GLN A 51 -9.65 -5.81 -19.81
N ARG A 52 -8.39 -5.48 -20.15
CA ARG A 52 -7.22 -5.83 -19.34
C ARG A 52 -7.25 -5.14 -17.98
N ILE A 53 -7.57 -3.84 -17.96
CA ILE A 53 -7.73 -3.09 -16.71
C ILE A 53 -8.85 -3.70 -15.85
N LYS A 54 -10.02 -3.95 -16.44
CA LYS A 54 -11.16 -4.56 -15.73
C LYS A 54 -10.82 -5.92 -15.12
N LYS A 55 -9.97 -6.70 -15.79
CA LYS A 55 -9.51 -8.00 -15.27
C LYS A 55 -8.45 -7.87 -14.18
N ALA A 56 -7.53 -6.89 -14.31
CA ALA A 56 -6.42 -6.72 -13.37
C ALA A 56 -6.78 -5.88 -12.13
N LEU A 57 -7.76 -4.96 -12.24
CA LEU A 57 -8.13 -4.05 -11.16
C LEU A 57 -8.66 -4.75 -9.90
N PRO A 58 -9.58 -5.74 -9.97
CA PRO A 58 -10.12 -6.38 -8.78
C PRO A 58 -9.04 -7.03 -7.90
N PRO A 59 -8.14 -7.90 -8.40
CA PRO A 59 -7.10 -8.49 -7.56
C PRO A 59 -6.13 -7.44 -6.99
N THR A 60 -5.82 -6.39 -7.76
CA THR A 60 -4.98 -5.28 -7.29
C THR A 60 -5.67 -4.51 -6.16
N ALA A 61 -6.96 -4.20 -6.29
CA ALA A 61 -7.73 -3.52 -5.26
C ALA A 61 -7.83 -4.36 -3.98
N VAL A 62 -8.08 -5.65 -4.09
CA VAL A 62 -8.12 -6.56 -2.94
C VAL A 62 -6.76 -6.59 -2.23
N LEU A 63 -5.66 -6.69 -2.99
CA LEU A 63 -4.31 -6.67 -2.42
C LEU A 63 -4.00 -5.33 -1.74
N ALA A 64 -4.36 -4.19 -2.35
CA ALA A 64 -4.15 -2.87 -1.77
C ALA A 64 -4.91 -2.69 -0.45
N VAL A 65 -6.21 -3.07 -0.42
CA VAL A 65 -7.03 -2.99 0.80
C VAL A 65 -6.49 -3.93 1.90
N SER A 66 -6.09 -5.15 1.55
CA SER A 66 -5.54 -6.09 2.52
C SER A 66 -4.19 -5.64 3.07
N ALA A 67 -3.29 -5.12 2.23
CA ALA A 67 -2.01 -4.54 2.66
C ALA A 67 -2.21 -3.33 3.57
N MET A 68 -3.14 -2.43 3.23
CA MET A 68 -3.49 -1.28 4.06
C MET A 68 -4.08 -1.71 5.40
N THR A 69 -4.93 -2.74 5.41
CA THR A 69 -5.49 -3.31 6.65
C THR A 69 -4.39 -3.84 7.56
N VAL A 70 -3.43 -4.60 7.01
CA VAL A 70 -2.25 -5.08 7.75
C VAL A 70 -1.43 -3.90 8.28
N ALA A 71 -1.16 -2.91 7.43
CA ALA A 71 -0.41 -1.71 7.82
C ALA A 71 -1.07 -0.96 8.98
N MET A 72 -2.37 -0.70 8.90
CA MET A 72 -3.14 -0.01 9.94
C MET A 72 -3.19 -0.83 11.24
N PHE A 73 -3.43 -2.14 11.14
CA PHE A 73 -3.52 -3.04 12.28
C PHE A 73 -2.20 -3.09 13.06
N LEU A 74 -1.06 -3.03 12.39
CA LEU A 74 0.26 -3.03 13.03
C LEU A 74 0.70 -1.63 13.45
N SER A 75 0.48 -0.62 12.63
CA SER A 75 0.99 0.74 12.87
C SER A 75 0.30 1.46 14.03
N LEU A 76 -1.02 1.30 14.18
CA LEU A 76 -1.77 1.98 15.24
C LEU A 76 -1.30 1.56 16.64
N PRO A 77 -1.24 0.27 17.01
CA PRO A 77 -0.73 -0.13 18.31
C PRO A 77 0.72 0.31 18.54
N LEU A 78 1.58 0.14 17.54
CA LEU A 78 2.99 0.55 17.62
C LEU A 78 3.13 2.05 17.88
N GLY A 79 2.42 2.87 17.10
CA GLY A 79 2.42 4.33 17.24
C GLY A 79 1.84 4.81 18.57
N ILE A 80 0.73 4.21 19.02
CA ILE A 80 0.10 4.53 20.32
C ILE A 80 1.05 4.19 21.46
N ILE A 81 1.62 2.99 21.49
CA ILE A 81 2.53 2.58 22.58
C ILE A 81 3.79 3.45 22.58
N ALA A 82 4.34 3.76 21.40
CA ALA A 82 5.49 4.65 21.26
C ALA A 82 5.18 6.07 21.77
N ALA A 83 3.99 6.61 21.50
CA ALA A 83 3.56 7.91 22.00
C ALA A 83 3.35 7.92 23.52
N LEU A 84 2.67 6.90 24.08
CA LEU A 84 2.41 6.80 25.50
C LEU A 84 3.67 6.58 26.33
N LYS A 85 4.68 5.93 25.75
CA LYS A 85 5.98 5.68 26.35
C LYS A 85 7.09 6.56 25.76
N ALA A 86 6.74 7.75 25.29
CA ALA A 86 7.67 8.68 24.65
C ALA A 86 8.94 8.89 25.50
N ARG A 87 10.09 8.96 24.85
CA ARG A 87 11.42 9.11 25.46
C ARG A 87 11.87 7.93 26.33
N SER A 88 11.19 6.79 26.27
CA SER A 88 11.62 5.56 26.94
C SER A 88 12.37 4.62 26.00
N ARG A 89 12.96 3.55 26.55
CA ARG A 89 13.58 2.48 25.75
C ARG A 89 12.56 1.79 24.83
N TRP A 90 11.30 1.72 25.22
CA TRP A 90 10.22 1.18 24.40
C TRP A 90 9.94 2.04 23.17
N ASP A 91 9.92 3.35 23.34
CA ASP A 91 9.79 4.29 22.21
C ASP A 91 10.93 4.12 21.22
N ALA A 92 12.17 4.05 21.69
CA ALA A 92 13.34 3.81 20.84
C ALA A 92 13.27 2.45 20.12
N ALA A 93 12.91 1.39 20.81
CA ALA A 93 12.79 0.04 20.24
C ALA A 93 11.68 -0.04 19.17
N LEU A 94 10.49 0.49 19.45
CA LEU A 94 9.36 0.49 18.51
C LEU A 94 9.65 1.35 17.28
N THR A 95 10.32 2.49 17.47
CA THR A 95 10.78 3.33 16.37
C THR A 95 11.84 2.63 15.53
N ALA A 96 12.78 1.91 16.16
CA ALA A 96 13.79 1.12 15.44
C ALA A 96 13.13 -0.01 14.63
N VAL A 97 12.17 -0.74 15.17
CA VAL A 97 11.40 -1.77 14.46
C VAL A 97 10.67 -1.16 13.26
N ALA A 98 10.05 0.00 13.43
CA ALA A 98 9.40 0.69 12.33
C ALA A 98 10.42 1.12 11.25
N LEU A 99 11.59 1.63 11.63
CA LEU A 99 12.66 2.01 10.68
C LEU A 99 13.21 0.80 9.92
N LEU A 100 13.39 -0.34 10.59
CA LEU A 100 13.82 -1.58 9.93
C LEU A 100 12.86 -1.97 8.81
N GLY A 101 11.54 -1.81 9.01
CA GLY A 101 10.55 -2.09 7.98
C GLY A 101 10.69 -1.24 6.70
N ILE A 102 11.11 0.03 6.83
CA ILE A 102 11.38 0.91 5.67
C ILE A 102 12.74 0.60 5.05
N SER A 103 13.73 0.27 5.88
CA SER A 103 15.12 0.07 5.44
C SER A 103 15.31 -1.22 4.65
N MET A 104 14.42 -2.20 4.82
CA MET A 104 14.48 -3.44 4.05
C MET A 104 13.99 -3.21 2.62
N PRO A 105 14.82 -3.49 1.60
CA PRO A 105 14.36 -3.44 0.21
C PRO A 105 13.19 -4.41 0.00
N SER A 106 12.10 -3.93 -0.58
CA SER A 106 10.92 -4.77 -0.85
C SER A 106 11.25 -5.99 -1.71
N MET A 107 12.19 -5.84 -2.64
CA MET A 107 12.68 -6.95 -3.48
C MET A 107 13.40 -8.06 -2.68
N TRP A 108 13.83 -7.79 -1.47
CA TRP A 108 14.47 -8.77 -0.60
C TRP A 108 13.50 -9.35 0.42
N LEU A 109 12.64 -8.51 1.00
CA LEU A 109 11.64 -8.93 1.99
C LEU A 109 10.64 -9.94 1.41
N GLY A 110 10.18 -9.73 0.15
CA GLY A 110 9.25 -10.63 -0.51
C GLY A 110 9.76 -12.07 -0.63
N PRO A 111 10.90 -12.31 -1.27
CA PRO A 111 11.51 -13.63 -1.36
C PRO A 111 11.81 -14.26 0.01
N MET A 112 12.22 -13.48 1.01
CA MET A 112 12.45 -14.02 2.35
C MET A 112 11.17 -14.49 3.04
N LEU A 113 10.09 -13.71 2.95
CA LEU A 113 8.79 -14.11 3.48
C LEU A 113 8.26 -15.35 2.77
N LEU A 114 8.46 -15.41 1.45
CA LEU A 114 8.09 -16.58 0.66
C LEU A 114 8.91 -17.81 1.08
N TYR A 115 10.23 -17.66 1.21
CA TYR A 115 11.10 -18.75 1.65
C TYR A 115 10.71 -19.25 3.04
N ALA A 116 10.53 -18.35 3.99
CA ALA A 116 10.14 -18.72 5.35
C ALA A 116 8.73 -19.33 5.42
N GLY A 117 7.76 -18.70 4.77
CA GLY A 117 6.35 -19.08 4.90
C GLY A 117 5.91 -20.25 4.03
N TYR A 118 6.43 -20.33 2.79
CA TYR A 118 6.08 -21.41 1.85
C TYR A 118 7.06 -22.57 1.93
N VAL A 119 8.38 -22.31 1.80
CA VAL A 119 9.38 -23.39 1.73
C VAL A 119 9.71 -23.95 3.12
N GLY A 120 9.95 -23.06 4.10
CA GLY A 120 10.39 -23.47 5.44
C GLY A 120 9.24 -23.98 6.31
N LEU A 121 8.22 -23.16 6.53
CA LEU A 121 7.11 -23.50 7.42
C LEU A 121 5.94 -24.21 6.74
N GLN A 122 5.83 -24.12 5.42
CA GLN A 122 4.73 -24.68 4.62
C GLN A 122 3.32 -24.24 5.10
N TRP A 123 3.23 -23.03 5.67
CA TRP A 123 1.96 -22.48 6.17
C TRP A 123 1.16 -21.78 5.10
N PHE A 124 1.83 -21.27 4.07
CA PHE A 124 1.22 -20.46 3.00
C PHE A 124 1.46 -21.10 1.64
N PRO A 125 0.54 -20.90 0.69
CA PRO A 125 0.69 -21.41 -0.67
C PRO A 125 1.85 -20.71 -1.40
N GLY A 126 2.38 -21.42 -2.41
CA GLY A 126 3.42 -20.90 -3.28
C GLY A 126 2.93 -19.88 -4.31
N PRO A 127 3.86 -19.26 -5.04
CA PRO A 127 3.52 -18.28 -6.08
C PRO A 127 2.66 -18.93 -7.17
N GLY A 128 1.47 -18.35 -7.40
CA GLY A 128 0.53 -18.85 -8.41
C GLY A 128 -0.39 -19.99 -7.94
N GLU A 129 -0.13 -20.56 -6.77
CA GLU A 129 -1.06 -21.44 -6.11
C GLU A 129 -2.16 -20.62 -5.42
N GLU A 130 -3.37 -21.13 -5.38
CA GLU A 130 -4.51 -20.49 -4.70
C GLU A 130 -4.70 -18.99 -5.04
N VAL A 131 -4.56 -18.61 -6.31
CA VAL A 131 -4.76 -17.23 -6.76
C VAL A 131 -6.17 -16.75 -6.39
N GLY A 132 -6.24 -15.66 -5.61
CA GLY A 132 -7.51 -15.09 -5.13
C GLY A 132 -8.01 -15.68 -3.81
N SER A 133 -7.32 -16.66 -3.23
CA SER A 133 -7.63 -17.14 -1.88
C SER A 133 -7.12 -16.17 -0.80
N LEU A 134 -7.76 -16.16 0.38
CA LEU A 134 -7.26 -15.37 1.52
C LEU A 134 -5.86 -15.80 1.93
N ARG A 135 -5.53 -17.08 1.85
CA ARG A 135 -4.20 -17.61 2.17
C ARG A 135 -3.12 -17.08 1.22
N GLY A 136 -3.41 -17.07 -0.09
CA GLY A 136 -2.50 -16.54 -1.10
C GLY A 136 -2.24 -15.04 -0.99
N LEU A 137 -3.16 -14.28 -0.35
CA LEU A 137 -3.02 -12.84 -0.13
C LEU A 137 -2.18 -12.47 1.09
N ILE A 138 -2.00 -13.38 2.07
CA ILE A 138 -1.36 -13.04 3.35
C ILE A 138 0.09 -12.57 3.14
N LEU A 139 0.93 -13.36 2.48
CA LEU A 139 2.36 -13.01 2.31
C LEU A 139 2.55 -11.70 1.51
N PRO A 140 1.89 -11.48 0.35
CA PRO A 140 1.97 -10.21 -0.36
C PRO A 140 1.45 -9.03 0.46
N SER A 141 0.35 -9.23 1.22
CA SER A 141 -0.23 -8.17 2.05
C SER A 141 0.67 -7.80 3.23
N VAL A 142 1.32 -8.78 3.87
CA VAL A 142 2.30 -8.54 4.93
C VAL A 142 3.52 -7.81 4.38
N MET A 143 4.03 -8.22 3.22
CA MET A 143 5.17 -7.56 2.57
C MET A 143 4.89 -6.08 2.31
N LEU A 144 3.79 -5.78 1.60
CA LEU A 144 3.42 -4.40 1.27
C LEU A 144 3.01 -3.62 2.53
N GLY A 145 2.24 -4.25 3.42
CA GLY A 145 1.77 -3.65 4.66
C GLY A 145 2.89 -3.28 5.62
N THR A 146 3.97 -4.06 5.69
CA THR A 146 5.14 -3.76 6.54
C THR A 146 5.84 -2.49 6.10
N HIS A 147 5.93 -2.25 4.79
CA HIS A 147 6.51 -1.01 4.26
C HIS A 147 5.67 0.22 4.63
N LEU A 148 4.35 0.13 4.46
CA LEU A 148 3.41 1.21 4.82
C LEU A 148 3.31 1.42 6.34
N MET A 149 3.37 0.35 7.12
CA MET A 149 3.26 0.35 8.59
C MET A 149 4.22 1.34 9.24
N ALA A 150 5.45 1.38 8.80
CA ALA A 150 6.49 2.18 9.43
C ALA A 150 6.23 3.69 9.29
N MET A 151 5.73 4.14 8.16
CA MET A 151 5.32 5.53 7.95
C MET A 151 4.10 5.89 8.81
N LEU A 152 3.08 5.02 8.80
CA LEU A 152 1.85 5.23 9.56
C LEU A 152 2.09 5.17 11.07
N ALA A 153 2.98 4.30 11.57
CA ALA A 153 3.33 4.22 12.99
C ALA A 153 3.99 5.51 13.47
N ARG A 154 4.93 6.07 12.71
CA ARG A 154 5.55 7.36 13.05
C ARG A 154 4.54 8.49 13.03
N MET A 155 3.66 8.51 12.02
CA MET A 155 2.61 9.53 11.93
C MET A 155 1.64 9.44 13.10
N THR A 156 1.21 8.22 13.47
CA THR A 156 0.36 7.97 14.64
C THR A 156 1.03 8.45 15.92
N ARG A 157 2.31 8.13 16.11
CA ARG A 157 3.09 8.58 17.26
C ARG A 157 3.15 10.10 17.37
N SER A 158 3.54 10.79 16.29
CA SER A 158 3.66 12.24 16.27
C SER A 158 2.33 12.91 16.54
N SER A 159 1.31 12.57 15.76
CA SER A 159 -0.02 13.14 15.88
C SER A 159 -0.67 12.90 17.25
N LEU A 160 -0.43 11.72 17.86
CA LEU A 160 -0.94 11.44 19.20
C LEU A 160 -0.20 12.25 20.26
N LEU A 161 1.11 12.46 20.15
CA LEU A 161 1.87 13.32 21.08
C LEU A 161 1.39 14.77 21.02
N ASP A 162 1.18 15.30 19.82
CA ASP A 162 0.66 16.66 19.63
C ASP A 162 -0.71 16.78 20.27
N THR A 163 -1.61 15.84 19.98
CA THR A 163 -2.97 15.84 20.52
C THR A 163 -3.02 15.67 22.04
N LEU A 164 -2.13 14.87 22.62
CA LEU A 164 -2.05 14.68 24.09
C LEU A 164 -1.65 15.94 24.85
N SER A 165 -1.05 16.93 24.18
CA SER A 165 -0.66 18.22 24.73
C SER A 165 -1.79 19.25 24.72
N GLU A 166 -2.89 19.03 24.01
CA GLU A 166 -4.02 19.92 23.84
C GLU A 166 -4.83 20.15 25.13
N ASP A 167 -5.39 21.33 25.28
CA ASP A 167 -6.10 21.76 26.49
C ASP A 167 -7.37 20.94 26.79
N TYR A 168 -8.08 20.49 25.74
CA TYR A 168 -9.25 19.65 25.94
C TYR A 168 -8.89 18.26 26.51
N VAL A 169 -7.69 17.76 26.23
CA VAL A 169 -7.17 16.51 26.81
C VAL A 169 -6.78 16.72 28.27
N ARG A 170 -6.19 17.88 28.61
CA ARG A 170 -5.94 18.28 30.00
C ARG A 170 -7.22 18.38 30.79
N THR A 171 -8.26 18.99 30.22
CA THR A 171 -9.59 19.08 30.80
C THR A 171 -10.20 17.69 31.05
N ALA A 172 -10.05 16.76 30.11
CA ALA A 172 -10.53 15.39 30.28
C ALA A 172 -9.84 14.67 31.44
N ARG A 173 -8.53 14.89 31.60
CA ARG A 173 -7.77 14.35 32.73
C ARG A 173 -8.18 14.99 34.06
N ALA A 174 -8.40 16.31 34.10
CA ALA A 174 -8.86 17.05 35.27
C ALA A 174 -10.25 16.59 35.77
N LYS A 175 -11.11 16.12 34.87
CA LYS A 175 -12.42 15.50 35.20
C LYS A 175 -12.29 14.07 35.75
N GLY A 176 -11.08 13.55 35.98
CA GLY A 176 -10.87 12.21 36.57
C GLY A 176 -11.14 11.04 35.62
N LEU A 177 -11.17 11.27 34.28
CA LEU A 177 -11.34 10.18 33.34
C LEU A 177 -10.14 9.24 33.34
N PRO A 178 -10.36 7.92 33.28
CA PRO A 178 -9.26 6.96 33.26
C PRO A 178 -8.39 7.12 32.02
N PRO A 179 -7.06 6.92 32.11
CA PRO A 179 -6.10 7.21 31.03
C PRO A 179 -6.47 6.59 29.69
N TRP A 180 -6.97 5.35 29.68
CA TRP A 180 -7.36 4.67 28.44
C TRP A 180 -8.54 5.36 27.72
N LYS A 181 -9.53 5.91 28.46
CA LYS A 181 -10.62 6.70 27.87
C LYS A 181 -10.12 8.02 27.31
N VAL A 182 -9.22 8.69 28.02
CA VAL A 182 -8.58 9.93 27.54
C VAL A 182 -7.88 9.68 26.20
N VAL A 183 -7.09 8.62 26.12
CA VAL A 183 -6.35 8.27 24.91
C VAL A 183 -7.28 7.85 23.78
N LEU A 184 -8.06 6.79 23.98
CA LEU A 184 -8.85 6.19 22.87
C LEU A 184 -10.04 7.04 22.44
N LYS A 185 -10.72 7.70 23.38
CA LYS A 185 -11.95 8.44 23.06
C LYS A 185 -11.69 9.92 22.75
N HIS A 186 -10.75 10.55 23.45
CA HIS A 186 -10.54 11.99 23.29
C HIS A 186 -9.33 12.31 22.40
N ALA A 187 -8.17 11.70 22.62
CA ALA A 187 -6.97 12.02 21.84
C ALA A 187 -6.96 11.33 20.47
N MET A 188 -7.22 10.03 20.40
CA MET A 188 -7.14 9.28 19.12
C MET A 188 -8.09 9.78 18.05
N ARG A 189 -9.25 10.29 18.41
CA ARG A 189 -10.21 10.81 17.42
C ARG A 189 -9.60 11.90 16.54
N ASN A 190 -8.84 12.80 17.12
CA ASN A 190 -8.19 13.89 16.39
C ASN A 190 -6.83 13.45 15.84
N ALA A 191 -6.09 12.63 16.59
CA ALA A 191 -4.80 12.10 16.15
C ALA A 191 -4.89 11.21 14.90
N LEU A 192 -6.04 10.57 14.65
CA LEU A 192 -6.24 9.74 13.46
C LEU A 192 -6.44 10.54 12.16
N LEU A 193 -6.83 11.80 12.22
CA LEU A 193 -7.10 12.60 11.01
C LEU A 193 -5.89 12.65 10.05
N PRO A 194 -4.68 13.05 10.49
CA PRO A 194 -3.51 13.02 9.62
C PRO A 194 -3.13 11.59 9.18
N VAL A 195 -3.32 10.59 10.04
CA VAL A 195 -3.00 9.19 9.74
C VAL A 195 -3.89 8.66 8.61
N ILE A 196 -5.20 8.91 8.67
CA ILE A 196 -6.15 8.50 7.62
C ILE A 196 -5.87 9.26 6.32
N THR A 197 -5.52 10.55 6.39
CA THR A 197 -5.17 11.34 5.21
C THR A 197 -3.94 10.75 4.51
N VAL A 198 -2.89 10.44 5.26
CA VAL A 198 -1.67 9.81 4.71
C VAL A 198 -1.97 8.41 4.19
N ALA A 199 -2.75 7.61 4.90
CA ALA A 199 -3.17 6.29 4.43
C ALA A 199 -3.97 6.34 3.11
N GLY A 200 -4.82 7.36 2.93
CA GLY A 200 -5.60 7.55 1.70
C GLY A 200 -4.78 8.04 0.49
N MET A 201 -3.56 8.51 0.71
CA MET A 201 -2.64 8.94 -0.37
C MET A 201 -1.68 7.82 -0.82
N GLN A 202 -1.65 6.67 -0.13
CA GLN A 202 -0.80 5.51 -0.45
C GLN A 202 -1.51 4.55 -1.40
#